data_333d41b204b78c836e5b2deb71ce8e9d
#
_entry.id   333d41b204b78c836e5b2deb71ce8e9d
#
_cell.length_a   1.000
_cell.length_b   1.000
_cell.length_c   1.000
_cell.angle_alpha   90.00
_cell.angle_beta   90.00
_cell.angle_gamma   90.00
#
_symmetry.space_group_name_H-M   'P 1'
#
loop_
_entity.id
_entity.type
_entity.pdbx_description
1 polymer ?
#
loop_
_entity_poly.entity_id
_entity_poly.type
_entity_poly.pdbx_seq_one_letter_code
_entity_poly.pdbx_strand_id
1 'polypeptide(L)'
;LIFIVSCNSNISSDNYLNIIPTIDVSSEHQEFSNINAQKVEYAYSTKNDKIPITYGFLKNISEGDSESSTIKFEIDDSIDLKSEGYILNIEKENILITAKDQEGLFYAFVTLNQILENAFAQKTSVPILNIKDQPSLDFRPIHLDLKHHTEKQSYYFDLIDHLANLKINGIIVELEDKLKYVSRPEIGSSDSFSIEWWIELSDYAKSRNIIINPLVQGLGHASFILKHEKNIHLRDKPESDWAFNPLNPETYELQFDLYLDAIEATPHGKYLHIGGDEVHLVERDNKTELELNLIWLNKVCEFAEKHERIPIFWDDMPLKHAGVYNPMFDDKISEKEVDEIWNKNEINLMNFIEKFPKNAVYMRWNYQKSDTYGNLKAMDWYSNNELTVMGATAGQTRWTLMPQNQSNIPQIKSFASSSVDKKLDGLLLTLWDDDSPHFELYKRGIAAFAQYSWSGNSLPIKEFKKLFRIKNFGSQFGEDSFAFIDSLEKPVGMWLNMLLSENGWRPGLSKKQNPLESDIIDLPNLDKKGEWSKKHEVRINNAKRSLEISLKVETIINNLIQSESKNLYLLSVFL
;
A
#
# COMPACT_ATOMS: atom_id res chain seq x y z
N LEU A 1 -4.82 -46.64 -0.02
CA LEU A 1 -6.04 -45.82 -0.13
C LEU A 1 -5.66 -44.36 0.21
N ILE A 2 -5.44 -43.61 -0.86
CA ILE A 2 -5.17 -42.17 -0.79
C ILE A 2 -6.55 -41.49 -0.89
N PHE A 3 -6.98 -40.87 0.19
CA PHE A 3 -8.14 -39.95 0.14
C PHE A 3 -7.69 -38.62 -0.46
N ILE A 4 -7.99 -38.41 -1.74
CA ILE A 4 -7.98 -37.10 -2.37
C ILE A 4 -9.26 -36.42 -1.91
N VAL A 5 -9.15 -35.53 -0.92
CA VAL A 5 -10.21 -34.57 -0.62
C VAL A 5 -10.14 -33.49 -1.70
N SER A 6 -10.97 -33.64 -2.71
CA SER A 6 -11.26 -32.62 -3.69
C SER A 6 -12.14 -31.57 -2.99
N CYS A 7 -11.55 -30.49 -2.53
CA CYS A 7 -12.29 -29.27 -2.25
C CYS A 7 -12.70 -28.63 -3.59
N ASN A 8 -13.79 -29.10 -4.18
CA ASN A 8 -14.53 -28.34 -5.15
C ASN A 8 -15.36 -27.29 -4.41
N SER A 9 -14.78 -26.16 -4.11
CA SER A 9 -15.57 -24.96 -3.84
C SER A 9 -16.07 -24.44 -5.20
N ASN A 10 -17.26 -24.86 -5.61
CA ASN A 10 -18.03 -24.16 -6.61
C ASN A 10 -18.37 -22.78 -6.03
N ILE A 11 -17.49 -21.78 -6.21
CA ILE A 11 -17.85 -20.38 -6.00
C ILE A 11 -18.86 -20.08 -7.13
N SER A 12 -20.14 -20.07 -6.78
CA SER A 12 -21.20 -19.66 -7.69
C SER A 12 -20.91 -18.22 -8.15
N SER A 13 -21.08 -17.98 -9.44
CA SER A 13 -20.77 -16.72 -10.15
C SER A 13 -21.58 -15.50 -9.72
N ASP A 14 -22.39 -15.61 -8.68
CA ASP A 14 -23.28 -14.56 -8.16
C ASP A 14 -22.82 -14.06 -6.79
N ASN A 15 -21.66 -13.35 -6.79
CA ASN A 15 -21.24 -12.60 -5.60
C ASN A 15 -22.05 -11.31 -5.49
N TYR A 16 -23.33 -11.44 -5.10
CA TYR A 16 -24.32 -10.35 -4.99
C TYR A 16 -24.01 -9.36 -3.86
N LEU A 17 -23.04 -9.66 -3.00
CA LEU A 17 -22.70 -8.79 -1.89
C LEU A 17 -21.77 -7.63 -2.29
N ASN A 18 -21.01 -7.75 -3.37
CA ASN A 18 -20.10 -6.71 -3.87
C ASN A 18 -19.26 -6.02 -2.77
N ILE A 19 -18.68 -6.82 -1.88
CA ILE A 19 -17.91 -6.37 -0.70
C ILE A 19 -16.41 -6.55 -0.97
N ILE A 20 -15.61 -5.56 -0.60
CA ILE A 20 -14.14 -5.61 -0.60
C ILE A 20 -13.66 -5.12 0.77
N PRO A 21 -12.85 -5.91 1.50
CA PRO A 21 -12.47 -7.31 1.27
C PRO A 21 -13.68 -8.25 1.29
N THR A 22 -13.60 -9.35 0.51
CA THR A 22 -14.65 -10.38 0.49
C THR A 22 -14.71 -11.12 1.82
N ILE A 23 -15.89 -11.56 2.17
CA ILE A 23 -16.17 -12.33 3.38
C ILE A 23 -16.60 -13.75 3.03
N ASP A 24 -16.32 -14.70 3.91
CA ASP A 24 -16.85 -16.05 3.80
C ASP A 24 -18.28 -16.10 4.35
N VAL A 25 -19.21 -16.56 3.53
CA VAL A 25 -20.64 -16.68 3.89
C VAL A 25 -21.03 -18.14 3.92
N SER A 26 -21.61 -18.59 5.00
CA SER A 26 -21.97 -20.01 5.22
C SER A 26 -23.31 -20.44 4.64
N SER A 27 -24.06 -19.57 3.93
CA SER A 27 -25.37 -19.89 3.37
C SER A 27 -25.35 -20.18 1.86
N GLU A 28 -25.89 -21.34 1.46
CA GLU A 28 -26.03 -21.74 0.04
C GLU A 28 -27.23 -21.09 -0.67
N HIS A 29 -28.20 -20.53 0.05
CA HIS A 29 -29.41 -19.92 -0.49
C HIS A 29 -29.60 -18.49 -0.04
N GLN A 30 -29.91 -17.61 -0.99
CA GLN A 30 -30.19 -16.21 -0.71
C GLN A 30 -31.63 -16.05 -0.16
N GLU A 31 -31.76 -15.92 1.16
CA GLU A 31 -32.98 -15.46 1.81
C GLU A 31 -32.83 -13.99 2.17
N PHE A 32 -33.97 -13.26 2.15
CA PHE A 32 -33.99 -11.86 2.53
C PHE A 32 -34.70 -11.68 3.88
N SER A 33 -34.12 -10.77 4.66
CA SER A 33 -34.72 -10.31 5.91
C SER A 33 -35.91 -9.36 5.64
N ASN A 34 -36.63 -9.00 6.70
CA ASN A 34 -37.62 -7.91 6.67
C ASN A 34 -36.99 -6.54 6.93
N ILE A 35 -35.65 -6.48 7.09
CA ILE A 35 -34.89 -5.28 7.44
C ILE A 35 -34.81 -4.36 6.24
N ASN A 36 -35.25 -3.12 6.42
CA ASN A 36 -35.08 -2.05 5.45
C ASN A 36 -33.77 -1.29 5.76
N ALA A 37 -32.83 -1.29 4.82
CA ALA A 37 -31.53 -0.66 4.98
C ALA A 37 -31.59 0.83 5.37
N GLN A 38 -32.68 1.54 5.06
CA GLN A 38 -32.87 2.96 5.41
C GLN A 38 -33.47 3.20 6.82
N LYS A 39 -33.94 2.14 7.48
CA LYS A 39 -34.67 2.23 8.77
C LYS A 39 -34.02 1.35 9.83
N VAL A 40 -32.70 1.33 9.85
CA VAL A 40 -31.97 0.55 10.84
C VAL A 40 -31.71 1.41 12.08
N GLU A 41 -32.04 0.87 13.23
CA GLU A 41 -31.78 1.46 14.55
C GLU A 41 -30.87 0.55 15.35
N TYR A 42 -30.10 1.09 16.29
CA TYR A 42 -29.20 0.31 17.13
C TYR A 42 -29.48 0.51 18.61
N ALA A 43 -29.14 -0.48 19.42
CA ALA A 43 -29.09 -0.36 20.87
C ALA A 43 -27.72 -0.72 21.40
N TYR A 44 -27.29 0.00 22.41
CA TYR A 44 -26.11 -0.37 23.18
C TYR A 44 -26.42 -1.54 24.10
N SER A 45 -25.48 -2.49 24.21
CA SER A 45 -25.55 -3.54 25.24
C SER A 45 -25.16 -3.00 26.60
N THR A 46 -24.33 -1.95 26.66
CA THR A 46 -23.94 -1.23 27.88
C THR A 46 -24.00 0.29 27.66
N LYS A 47 -24.16 1.09 28.73
CA LYS A 47 -24.30 2.56 28.65
C LYS A 47 -23.09 3.30 28.10
N ASN A 48 -21.97 2.63 27.85
CA ASN A 48 -20.69 3.24 27.43
C ASN A 48 -20.28 2.90 25.99
N ASP A 49 -20.98 1.99 25.30
CA ASP A 49 -20.56 1.54 23.98
C ASP A 49 -21.16 2.45 22.91
N LYS A 50 -20.31 3.16 22.18
CA LYS A 50 -20.73 3.98 21.03
C LYS A 50 -20.55 3.18 19.75
N ILE A 51 -21.43 3.42 18.75
CA ILE A 51 -21.16 2.91 17.41
C ILE A 51 -19.79 3.40 16.97
N PRO A 52 -18.90 2.47 16.57
CA PRO A 52 -17.52 2.83 16.21
C PRO A 52 -17.44 3.57 14.87
N ILE A 53 -18.50 3.56 14.05
CA ILE A 53 -18.52 4.17 12.72
C ILE A 53 -19.58 5.26 12.64
N THR A 54 -19.14 6.47 12.32
CA THR A 54 -20.00 7.65 12.13
C THR A 54 -19.92 8.20 10.69
N TYR A 55 -19.56 7.36 9.73
CA TYR A 55 -19.41 7.72 8.32
C TYR A 55 -20.12 6.70 7.40
N GLY A 56 -20.14 6.97 6.09
CA GLY A 56 -20.80 6.11 5.12
C GLY A 56 -22.31 6.07 5.29
N PHE A 57 -22.90 4.92 5.02
CA PHE A 57 -24.35 4.70 5.14
C PHE A 57 -24.82 4.74 6.61
N LEU A 58 -23.97 4.28 7.51
CA LEU A 58 -24.27 4.21 8.95
C LEU A 58 -24.30 5.57 9.67
N LYS A 59 -23.81 6.65 9.05
CA LYS A 59 -23.83 8.00 9.66
C LYS A 59 -25.23 8.54 10.01
N ASN A 60 -26.25 7.98 9.37
CA ASN A 60 -27.65 8.41 9.53
C ASN A 60 -28.47 7.46 10.42
N ILE A 61 -27.85 6.46 11.02
CA ILE A 61 -28.55 5.51 11.90
C ILE A 61 -28.85 6.19 13.23
N SER A 62 -30.11 6.10 13.69
CA SER A 62 -30.55 6.62 14.96
C SER A 62 -30.32 5.63 16.09
N GLU A 63 -30.11 6.15 17.30
CA GLU A 63 -30.14 5.36 18.51
C GLU A 63 -31.62 5.00 18.85
N GLY A 64 -31.89 3.69 19.00
CA GLY A 64 -33.17 3.13 19.39
C GLY A 64 -33.17 2.64 20.85
N ASP A 65 -34.32 2.27 21.35
CA ASP A 65 -34.38 1.58 22.64
C ASP A 65 -33.97 0.10 22.47
N SER A 66 -33.59 -0.55 23.60
CA SER A 66 -33.04 -1.91 23.59
C SER A 66 -34.02 -2.99 23.13
N GLU A 67 -35.33 -2.72 23.14
CA GLU A 67 -36.36 -3.69 22.73
C GLU A 67 -36.72 -3.57 21.25
N SER A 68 -36.64 -2.35 20.69
CA SER A 68 -37.03 -2.08 19.30
C SER A 68 -35.87 -2.04 18.31
N SER A 69 -34.62 -2.08 18.79
CA SER A 69 -33.43 -1.92 17.95
C SER A 69 -33.17 -3.08 17.03
N THR A 70 -32.90 -2.79 15.78
CA THR A 70 -32.54 -3.76 14.73
C THR A 70 -31.14 -4.33 14.92
N ILE A 71 -30.16 -3.51 15.35
CA ILE A 71 -28.77 -3.93 15.56
C ILE A 71 -28.51 -4.09 17.06
N LYS A 72 -28.00 -5.27 17.43
CA LYS A 72 -27.48 -5.57 18.78
C LYS A 72 -26.02 -5.98 18.64
N PHE A 73 -25.15 -5.49 19.52
CA PHE A 73 -23.74 -5.82 19.47
C PHE A 73 -23.13 -5.94 20.86
N GLU A 74 -22.09 -6.75 20.95
CA GLU A 74 -21.31 -6.97 22.17
C GLU A 74 -19.84 -7.27 21.83
N ILE A 75 -18.95 -7.08 22.80
CA ILE A 75 -17.56 -7.53 22.75
C ILE A 75 -17.45 -8.73 23.69
N ASP A 76 -16.95 -9.84 23.13
CA ASP A 76 -16.68 -11.09 23.85
C ASP A 76 -15.27 -11.58 23.48
N ASP A 77 -14.31 -11.37 24.38
CA ASP A 77 -12.92 -11.77 24.19
C ASP A 77 -12.71 -13.30 24.24
N SER A 78 -13.75 -14.05 24.63
CA SER A 78 -13.72 -15.52 24.68
C SER A 78 -13.97 -16.20 23.33
N ILE A 79 -14.50 -15.49 22.31
CA ILE A 79 -14.74 -16.09 20.99
C ILE A 79 -13.43 -16.57 20.35
N ASP A 80 -13.52 -17.72 19.66
CA ASP A 80 -12.39 -18.33 18.95
C ASP A 80 -12.11 -17.60 17.63
N LEU A 81 -11.59 -16.38 17.75
CA LEU A 81 -11.12 -15.52 16.67
C LEU A 81 -9.85 -14.79 17.09
N LYS A 82 -9.06 -14.34 16.10
CA LYS A 82 -7.94 -13.42 16.31
C LYS A 82 -8.45 -12.05 16.73
N SER A 83 -7.53 -11.18 17.16
CA SER A 83 -7.79 -9.74 17.25
C SER A 83 -8.36 -9.21 15.94
N GLU A 84 -9.23 -8.19 16.01
CA GLU A 84 -9.99 -7.62 14.88
C GLU A 84 -11.07 -8.58 14.30
N GLY A 85 -11.24 -9.79 14.86
CA GLY A 85 -12.22 -10.77 14.42
C GLY A 85 -13.63 -10.50 14.93
N TYR A 86 -14.63 -10.91 14.18
CA TYR A 86 -16.05 -10.73 14.54
C TYR A 86 -16.96 -11.81 13.94
N ILE A 87 -18.14 -11.93 14.53
CA ILE A 87 -19.28 -12.69 14.02
C ILE A 87 -20.40 -11.69 13.75
N LEU A 88 -20.96 -11.71 12.54
CA LEU A 88 -22.07 -10.86 12.13
C LEU A 88 -23.20 -11.75 11.58
N ASN A 89 -24.31 -11.81 12.32
CA ASN A 89 -25.50 -12.55 11.94
C ASN A 89 -26.61 -11.59 11.54
N ILE A 90 -27.08 -11.70 10.31
CA ILE A 90 -28.28 -10.99 9.83
C ILE A 90 -29.40 -12.00 9.76
N GLU A 91 -30.38 -11.81 10.61
CA GLU A 91 -31.57 -12.67 10.75
C GLU A 91 -32.81 -12.02 10.10
N LYS A 92 -33.97 -12.63 10.30
CA LYS A 92 -35.22 -12.15 9.72
C LYS A 92 -35.54 -10.68 10.12
N GLU A 93 -35.36 -10.36 11.40
CA GLU A 93 -35.73 -9.06 11.99
C GLU A 93 -34.56 -8.33 12.68
N ASN A 94 -33.44 -9.03 12.92
CA ASN A 94 -32.34 -8.53 13.74
C ASN A 94 -31.00 -8.69 13.07
N ILE A 95 -30.05 -7.84 13.46
CA ILE A 95 -28.64 -7.91 13.16
C ILE A 95 -27.89 -8.07 14.48
N LEU A 96 -27.16 -9.16 14.63
CA LEU A 96 -26.40 -9.48 15.83
C LEU A 96 -24.90 -9.45 15.52
N ILE A 97 -24.15 -8.71 16.32
CA ILE A 97 -22.69 -8.59 16.17
C ILE A 97 -22.04 -9.04 17.47
N THR A 98 -21.12 -10.00 17.40
CA THR A 98 -20.22 -10.36 18.50
C THR A 98 -18.79 -10.20 18.02
N ALA A 99 -18.03 -9.33 18.65
CA ALA A 99 -16.66 -9.00 18.26
C ALA A 99 -15.65 -9.45 19.30
N LYS A 100 -14.43 -9.82 18.86
CA LYS A 100 -13.31 -10.22 19.72
C LYS A 100 -12.84 -9.07 20.61
N ASP A 101 -12.80 -7.87 20.02
CA ASP A 101 -12.29 -6.63 20.61
C ASP A 101 -12.98 -5.41 19.97
N GLN A 102 -12.56 -4.23 20.38
CA GLN A 102 -13.12 -2.97 19.86
C GLN A 102 -12.84 -2.78 18.38
N GLU A 103 -11.66 -3.22 17.91
CA GLU A 103 -11.25 -3.20 16.52
C GLU A 103 -12.11 -4.16 15.68
N GLY A 104 -12.39 -5.37 16.19
CA GLY A 104 -13.31 -6.32 15.57
C GLY A 104 -14.72 -5.78 15.44
N LEU A 105 -15.20 -5.07 16.46
CA LEU A 105 -16.49 -4.39 16.41
C LEU A 105 -16.50 -3.32 15.30
N PHE A 106 -15.44 -2.52 15.19
CA PHE A 106 -15.29 -1.56 14.11
C PHE A 106 -15.40 -2.22 12.74
N TYR A 107 -14.68 -3.33 12.49
CA TYR A 107 -14.70 -4.01 11.19
C TYR A 107 -16.00 -4.76 10.90
N ALA A 108 -16.71 -5.22 11.92
CA ALA A 108 -18.06 -5.74 11.77
C ALA A 108 -19.02 -4.66 11.21
N PHE A 109 -18.94 -3.45 11.75
CA PHE A 109 -19.72 -2.31 11.25
C PHE A 109 -19.27 -1.86 9.86
N VAL A 110 -17.98 -1.92 9.53
CA VAL A 110 -17.50 -1.70 8.15
C VAL A 110 -18.16 -2.67 7.17
N THR A 111 -18.19 -3.94 7.51
CA THR A 111 -18.84 -4.96 6.67
C THR A 111 -20.35 -4.73 6.58
N LEU A 112 -21.02 -4.47 7.69
CA LEU A 112 -22.45 -4.15 7.71
C LEU A 112 -22.76 -2.92 6.83
N ASN A 113 -21.95 -1.86 6.93
CA ASN A 113 -22.11 -0.67 6.09
C ASN A 113 -22.11 -1.01 4.60
N GLN A 114 -21.17 -1.84 4.14
CA GLN A 114 -21.10 -2.28 2.75
C GLN A 114 -22.32 -3.14 2.34
N ILE A 115 -22.83 -3.99 3.23
CA ILE A 115 -24.04 -4.81 3.00
C ILE A 115 -25.27 -3.91 2.84
N LEU A 116 -25.45 -2.95 3.75
CA LEU A 116 -26.58 -2.01 3.72
C LEU A 116 -26.54 -1.12 2.48
N GLU A 117 -25.36 -0.61 2.10
CA GLU A 117 -25.17 0.14 0.86
C GLU A 117 -25.59 -0.66 -0.38
N ASN A 118 -25.18 -1.92 -0.45
CA ASN A 118 -25.51 -2.79 -1.58
C ASN A 118 -27.01 -3.09 -1.64
N ALA A 119 -27.65 -3.43 -0.52
CA ALA A 119 -29.09 -3.66 -0.46
C ALA A 119 -29.88 -2.42 -0.90
N PHE A 120 -29.46 -1.25 -0.43
CA PHE A 120 -30.05 0.02 -0.83
C PHE A 120 -29.90 0.31 -2.33
N ALA A 121 -28.67 0.17 -2.86
CA ALA A 121 -28.37 0.41 -4.27
C ALA A 121 -29.13 -0.55 -5.20
N GLN A 122 -29.32 -1.79 -4.79
CA GLN A 122 -30.07 -2.81 -5.52
C GLN A 122 -31.59 -2.74 -5.29
N LYS A 123 -32.05 -1.88 -4.39
CA LYS A 123 -33.47 -1.75 -3.98
C LYS A 123 -34.05 -3.08 -3.47
N THR A 124 -33.24 -3.83 -2.72
CA THR A 124 -33.63 -5.11 -2.09
C THR A 124 -33.70 -4.96 -0.57
N SER A 125 -34.32 -5.93 0.10
CA SER A 125 -34.13 -6.13 1.53
C SER A 125 -32.70 -6.56 1.81
N VAL A 126 -32.25 -6.44 3.08
CA VAL A 126 -30.94 -6.91 3.51
C VAL A 126 -30.92 -8.45 3.46
N PRO A 127 -29.91 -9.10 2.88
CA PRO A 127 -29.84 -10.56 2.82
C PRO A 127 -29.63 -11.16 4.22
N ILE A 128 -30.19 -12.36 4.47
CA ILE A 128 -29.92 -13.14 5.69
C ILE A 128 -28.53 -13.76 5.54
N LEU A 129 -27.63 -13.50 6.49
CA LEU A 129 -26.24 -13.90 6.42
C LEU A 129 -25.73 -14.38 7.78
N ASN A 130 -24.82 -15.34 7.76
CA ASN A 130 -23.99 -15.70 8.90
C ASN A 130 -22.52 -15.57 8.46
N ILE A 131 -21.82 -14.62 9.08
CA ILE A 131 -20.47 -14.23 8.73
C ILE A 131 -19.57 -14.44 9.95
N LYS A 132 -18.47 -15.18 9.76
CA LYS A 132 -17.36 -15.27 10.71
C LYS A 132 -16.11 -14.79 9.99
N ASP A 133 -15.54 -13.65 10.41
CA ASP A 133 -14.50 -12.97 9.66
C ASP A 133 -13.37 -12.47 10.58
N GLN A 134 -12.15 -12.49 10.08
CA GLN A 134 -10.96 -12.02 10.77
C GLN A 134 -9.82 -11.77 9.76
N PRO A 135 -8.83 -10.91 10.07
CA PRO A 135 -7.74 -10.64 9.17
C PRO A 135 -6.78 -11.83 9.03
N SER A 136 -6.27 -12.02 7.81
CA SER A 136 -5.18 -12.98 7.55
C SER A 136 -3.83 -12.45 8.02
N LEU A 137 -3.57 -11.14 7.88
CA LEU A 137 -2.39 -10.43 8.36
C LEU A 137 -2.79 -9.37 9.40
N ASP A 138 -2.03 -9.27 10.48
CA ASP A 138 -2.38 -8.39 11.61
C ASP A 138 -2.10 -6.92 11.30
N PHE A 139 -0.98 -6.59 10.60
CA PHE A 139 -0.66 -5.23 10.19
C PHE A 139 -0.71 -5.09 8.67
N ARG A 140 -1.59 -4.21 8.17
CA ARG A 140 -1.93 -4.04 6.75
C ARG A 140 -1.81 -2.58 6.32
N PRO A 141 -0.62 -1.98 6.45
CA PRO A 141 -0.42 -0.57 6.12
C PRO A 141 -0.29 -0.33 4.62
N ILE A 142 -0.61 0.90 4.21
CA ILE A 142 -0.14 1.47 2.97
C ILE A 142 1.02 2.44 3.22
N HIS A 143 1.92 2.56 2.27
CA HIS A 143 2.92 3.62 2.22
C HIS A 143 2.33 4.81 1.46
N LEU A 144 2.36 5.99 2.07
CA LEU A 144 1.92 7.25 1.47
C LEU A 144 3.15 8.11 1.20
N ASP A 145 3.54 8.20 -0.06
CA ASP A 145 4.69 8.98 -0.50
C ASP A 145 4.28 10.40 -0.89
N LEU A 146 4.84 11.40 -0.22
CA LEU A 146 4.53 12.81 -0.45
C LEU A 146 5.65 13.58 -1.18
N LYS A 147 6.74 12.89 -1.55
CA LYS A 147 7.95 13.53 -2.09
C LYS A 147 7.70 14.50 -3.25
N HIS A 148 6.92 14.06 -4.24
CA HIS A 148 6.80 14.78 -5.50
C HIS A 148 5.59 15.70 -5.59
N HIS A 149 4.50 15.37 -4.90
CA HIS A 149 3.35 16.25 -4.80
C HIS A 149 2.54 16.00 -3.53
N THR A 150 1.74 16.99 -3.15
CA THR A 150 0.76 16.88 -2.10
C THR A 150 -0.63 17.13 -2.66
N GLU A 151 -1.60 16.39 -2.15
CA GLU A 151 -3.02 16.62 -2.43
C GLU A 151 -3.56 17.76 -1.54
N LYS A 152 -4.80 18.17 -1.80
CA LYS A 152 -5.49 19.10 -0.89
C LYS A 152 -5.65 18.46 0.49
N GLN A 153 -5.53 19.24 1.55
CA GLN A 153 -5.64 18.76 2.93
C GLN A 153 -6.91 17.94 3.19
N SER A 154 -8.06 18.35 2.65
CA SER A 154 -9.31 17.60 2.78
C SER A 154 -9.28 16.21 2.15
N TYR A 155 -8.47 16.01 1.11
CA TYR A 155 -8.33 14.72 0.45
C TYR A 155 -7.82 13.61 1.38
N TYR A 156 -6.92 13.95 2.29
CA TYR A 156 -6.34 12.95 3.20
C TYR A 156 -7.37 12.43 4.21
N PHE A 157 -8.34 13.23 4.64
CA PHE A 157 -9.45 12.78 5.47
C PHE A 157 -10.38 11.83 4.70
N ASP A 158 -10.70 12.16 3.45
CA ASP A 158 -11.48 11.28 2.56
C ASP A 158 -10.72 9.96 2.25
N LEU A 159 -9.39 10.03 2.09
CA LEU A 159 -8.55 8.85 1.91
C LEU A 159 -8.60 7.94 3.15
N ILE A 160 -8.53 8.49 4.36
CA ILE A 160 -8.63 7.72 5.59
C ILE A 160 -9.98 7.00 5.68
N ASP A 161 -11.11 7.66 5.40
CA ASP A 161 -12.42 7.01 5.36
C ASP A 161 -12.46 5.88 4.30
N HIS A 162 -11.86 6.11 3.14
CA HIS A 162 -11.75 5.08 2.10
C HIS A 162 -10.92 3.87 2.56
N LEU A 163 -9.77 4.09 3.19
CA LEU A 163 -8.90 3.03 3.71
C LEU A 163 -9.59 2.23 4.83
N ALA A 164 -10.28 2.91 5.74
CA ALA A 164 -11.05 2.28 6.81
C ALA A 164 -12.15 1.35 6.26
N ASN A 165 -12.86 1.78 5.20
CA ASN A 165 -13.85 0.95 4.51
C ASN A 165 -13.24 -0.29 3.84
N LEU A 166 -11.95 -0.27 3.56
CA LEU A 166 -11.18 -1.39 3.03
C LEU A 166 -10.48 -2.22 4.13
N LYS A 167 -10.72 -1.92 5.41
CA LYS A 167 -10.10 -2.60 6.56
C LYS A 167 -8.57 -2.50 6.59
N ILE A 168 -8.00 -1.45 6.01
CA ILE A 168 -6.60 -1.05 6.17
C ILE A 168 -6.45 -0.47 7.58
N ASN A 169 -5.39 -0.85 8.30
CA ASN A 169 -5.21 -0.45 9.70
C ASN A 169 -3.93 0.37 9.96
N GLY A 170 -3.21 0.74 8.92
CA GLY A 170 -2.02 1.57 9.07
C GLY A 170 -1.67 2.40 7.84
N ILE A 171 -0.95 3.48 8.08
CA ILE A 171 -0.27 4.28 7.07
C ILE A 171 1.17 4.44 7.53
N ILE A 172 2.12 4.24 6.62
CA ILE A 172 3.51 4.67 6.75
C ILE A 172 3.68 5.85 5.81
N VAL A 173 3.81 7.06 6.35
CA VAL A 173 3.90 8.28 5.55
C VAL A 173 5.35 8.72 5.38
N GLU A 174 5.81 8.81 4.15
CA GLU A 174 7.12 9.35 3.81
C GLU A 174 7.04 10.88 3.75
N LEU A 175 7.55 11.50 4.80
CA LEU A 175 7.40 12.93 5.03
C LEU A 175 8.40 13.77 4.24
N GLU A 176 9.66 13.34 4.15
CA GLU A 176 10.77 14.12 3.57
C GLU A 176 10.68 15.62 3.92
N ASP A 177 10.52 16.50 2.94
CA ASP A 177 10.37 17.94 3.13
C ASP A 177 8.90 18.40 3.28
N LYS A 178 7.93 17.46 3.42
CA LYS A 178 6.49 17.76 3.54
C LYS A 178 6.00 17.88 4.99
N LEU A 179 6.87 17.76 5.96
CA LEU A 179 6.62 18.18 7.34
C LEU A 179 7.24 19.57 7.56
N LYS A 180 6.48 20.48 8.14
CA LYS A 180 7.01 21.79 8.58
C LYS A 180 7.75 21.58 9.90
N TYR A 181 9.01 21.18 9.78
CA TYR A 181 9.87 20.95 10.93
C TYR A 181 10.04 22.20 11.77
N VAL A 182 9.88 22.06 13.08
CA VAL A 182 10.10 23.15 14.06
C VAL A 182 11.57 23.22 14.44
N SER A 183 12.19 22.06 14.63
CA SER A 183 13.61 21.94 15.00
C SER A 183 14.56 22.33 13.87
N ARG A 184 14.18 22.10 12.61
CA ARG A 184 14.97 22.34 11.38
C ARG A 184 14.13 23.02 10.29
N PRO A 185 13.69 24.28 10.50
CA PRO A 185 12.71 24.94 9.61
C PRO A 185 13.12 25.05 8.14
N GLU A 186 14.42 25.01 7.87
CA GLU A 186 14.98 25.10 6.51
C GLU A 186 14.80 23.85 5.68
N ILE A 187 14.40 22.73 6.27
CA ILE A 187 14.23 21.45 5.55
C ILE A 187 12.83 21.35 4.97
N GLY A 188 11.81 21.87 5.68
CA GLY A 188 10.44 21.87 5.20
C GLY A 188 10.25 22.71 3.93
N SER A 189 9.57 22.16 2.93
CA SER A 189 9.21 22.89 1.71
C SER A 189 8.07 23.90 1.96
N SER A 190 7.82 24.78 0.98
CA SER A 190 6.76 25.79 1.09
C SER A 190 5.35 25.21 1.11
N ASP A 191 5.17 23.99 0.63
CA ASP A 191 3.92 23.22 0.61
C ASP A 191 3.83 22.17 1.73
N SER A 192 4.75 22.20 2.70
CA SER A 192 4.75 21.31 3.85
C SER A 192 3.58 21.58 4.80
N PHE A 193 3.09 20.53 5.45
CA PHE A 193 2.01 20.61 6.44
C PHE A 193 2.59 20.79 7.85
N SER A 194 1.86 21.52 8.72
CA SER A 194 2.30 21.74 10.10
C SER A 194 2.15 20.49 10.98
N ILE A 195 2.87 20.45 12.10
CA ILE A 195 2.75 19.37 13.09
C ILE A 195 1.30 19.26 13.59
N GLU A 196 0.64 20.40 13.86
CA GLU A 196 -0.75 20.41 14.33
C GLU A 196 -1.72 19.80 13.34
N TRP A 197 -1.52 20.04 12.03
CA TRP A 197 -2.34 19.42 10.99
C TRP A 197 -2.14 17.90 10.95
N TRP A 198 -0.90 17.42 11.10
CA TRP A 198 -0.61 16.00 11.16
C TRP A 198 -1.20 15.34 12.41
N ILE A 199 -1.20 16.03 13.56
CA ILE A 199 -1.86 15.56 14.79
C ILE A 199 -3.36 15.39 14.54
N GLU A 200 -4.02 16.42 13.95
CA GLU A 200 -5.44 16.36 13.62
C GLU A 200 -5.76 15.16 12.69
N LEU A 201 -4.96 14.95 11.66
CA LEU A 201 -5.11 13.81 10.74
C LEU A 201 -4.85 12.47 11.46
N SER A 202 -3.88 12.43 12.36
CA SER A 202 -3.55 11.24 13.16
C SER A 202 -4.69 10.87 14.13
N ASP A 203 -5.30 11.85 14.79
CA ASP A 203 -6.47 11.67 15.64
C ASP A 203 -7.68 11.17 14.83
N TYR A 204 -7.89 11.76 13.65
CA TYR A 204 -8.96 11.34 12.74
C TYR A 204 -8.76 9.89 12.29
N ALA A 205 -7.55 9.53 11.89
CA ALA A 205 -7.19 8.16 11.47
C ALA A 205 -7.38 7.16 12.61
N LYS A 206 -6.93 7.51 13.82
CA LYS A 206 -7.10 6.66 15.01
C LYS A 206 -8.57 6.37 15.30
N SER A 207 -9.45 7.35 15.11
CA SER A 207 -10.90 7.17 15.28
C SER A 207 -11.51 6.24 14.22
N ARG A 208 -10.77 5.86 13.18
CA ARG A 208 -11.12 4.91 12.10
C ARG A 208 -10.29 3.63 12.15
N ASN A 209 -9.69 3.36 13.29
CA ASN A 209 -8.83 2.20 13.50
C ASN A 209 -7.61 2.16 12.54
N ILE A 210 -7.11 3.33 12.13
CA ILE A 210 -5.90 3.48 11.31
C ILE A 210 -4.85 4.22 12.13
N ILE A 211 -3.61 3.69 12.14
CA ILE A 211 -2.47 4.32 12.81
C ILE A 211 -1.52 4.89 11.76
N ILE A 212 -1.23 6.19 11.87
CA ILE A 212 -0.23 6.85 11.04
C ILE A 212 1.13 6.72 11.71
N ASN A 213 2.11 6.23 10.95
CA ASN A 213 3.50 6.06 11.35
C ASN A 213 4.39 6.86 10.41
N PRO A 214 5.36 7.63 10.90
CA PRO A 214 6.22 8.42 10.02
C PRO A 214 7.32 7.57 9.40
N LEU A 215 7.67 7.89 8.15
CA LEU A 215 8.91 7.52 7.51
C LEU A 215 9.70 8.80 7.27
N VAL A 216 10.89 8.85 7.86
CA VAL A 216 11.87 9.90 7.61
C VAL A 216 13.15 9.23 7.15
N GLN A 217 13.51 9.45 5.89
CA GLN A 217 14.69 8.83 5.30
C GLN A 217 15.96 9.18 6.07
N GLY A 218 16.76 8.15 6.31
CA GLY A 218 18.03 8.26 6.99
C GLY A 218 19.07 7.34 6.36
N LEU A 219 20.33 7.67 6.52
CA LEU A 219 21.50 7.14 5.88
C LEU A 219 21.54 7.42 4.37
N GLY A 220 20.65 6.80 3.57
CA GLY A 220 20.44 7.09 2.14
C GLY A 220 19.21 7.96 1.88
N HIS A 221 18.91 8.25 0.61
CA HIS A 221 17.79 9.11 0.18
C HIS A 221 17.72 10.46 0.91
N ALA A 222 18.86 10.96 1.37
CA ALA A 222 18.95 12.13 2.26
C ALA A 222 19.05 13.48 1.50
N SER A 223 18.78 13.49 0.20
CA SER A 223 18.97 14.70 -0.64
C SER A 223 18.10 15.87 -0.18
N PHE A 224 16.89 15.62 0.36
CA PHE A 224 16.02 16.67 0.89
C PHE A 224 16.67 17.44 2.07
N ILE A 225 17.61 16.83 2.78
CA ILE A 225 18.40 17.42 3.88
C ILE A 225 19.75 17.89 3.38
N LEU A 226 20.50 17.03 2.69
CA LEU A 226 21.89 17.24 2.36
C LEU A 226 22.11 18.20 1.17
N LYS A 227 21.05 18.56 0.43
CA LYS A 227 21.10 19.63 -0.59
C LYS A 227 21.39 21.02 0.01
N HIS A 228 21.06 21.24 1.29
CA HIS A 228 21.26 22.51 1.95
C HIS A 228 22.74 22.74 2.25
N GLU A 229 23.26 23.91 1.90
CA GLU A 229 24.68 24.27 2.00
C GLU A 229 25.27 24.04 3.38
N LYS A 230 24.52 24.37 4.43
CA LYS A 230 24.94 24.18 5.83
C LYS A 230 25.12 22.72 6.25
N ASN A 231 24.55 21.74 5.48
CA ASN A 231 24.55 20.33 5.80
C ASN A 231 25.59 19.55 4.94
N ILE A 232 26.33 20.21 4.07
CA ILE A 232 27.33 19.57 3.17
C ILE A 232 28.38 18.76 3.95
N HIS A 233 28.78 19.24 5.13
CA HIS A 233 29.76 18.59 5.99
C HIS A 233 29.28 17.24 6.59
N LEU A 234 27.97 16.94 6.50
CA LEU A 234 27.35 15.69 6.94
C LEU A 234 27.34 14.60 5.84
N ARG A 235 27.67 14.97 4.62
CA ARG A 235 27.67 14.03 3.48
C ARG A 235 28.72 12.94 3.63
N ASP A 236 28.38 11.74 3.19
CA ASP A 236 29.34 10.65 3.08
C ASP A 236 30.39 10.94 1.99
N LYS A 237 29.94 11.43 0.83
CA LYS A 237 30.75 11.93 -0.28
C LYS A 237 30.48 13.42 -0.44
N PRO A 238 31.52 14.29 -0.36
CA PRO A 238 31.30 15.74 -0.43
C PRO A 238 30.53 16.22 -1.68
N GLU A 239 30.70 15.53 -2.82
CA GLU A 239 30.07 15.84 -4.09
C GLU A 239 28.66 15.28 -4.27
N SER A 240 28.17 14.47 -3.31
CA SER A 240 26.86 13.80 -3.39
C SER A 240 26.03 14.13 -2.16
N ASP A 241 24.79 14.55 -2.38
CA ASP A 241 23.80 14.77 -1.32
C ASP A 241 22.96 13.54 -1.01
N TRP A 242 23.34 12.36 -1.51
CA TRP A 242 22.57 11.12 -1.39
C TRP A 242 22.59 10.50 0.00
N ALA A 243 23.78 10.49 0.65
CA ALA A 243 24.00 9.74 1.87
C ALA A 243 24.72 10.54 2.96
N PHE A 244 24.34 10.27 4.21
CA PHE A 244 25.05 10.76 5.39
C PHE A 244 26.32 9.99 5.69
N ASN A 245 27.29 10.66 6.32
CA ASN A 245 28.42 10.02 6.94
C ASN A 245 28.01 9.44 8.33
N PRO A 246 27.92 8.10 8.51
CA PRO A 246 27.46 7.49 9.76
C PRO A 246 28.47 7.62 10.91
N LEU A 247 29.68 8.07 10.67
CA LEU A 247 30.68 8.33 11.72
C LEU A 247 30.68 9.77 12.21
N ASN A 248 29.98 10.69 11.51
CA ASN A 248 29.85 12.06 11.96
C ASN A 248 28.76 12.16 13.06
N PRO A 249 29.07 12.58 14.30
CA PRO A 249 28.07 12.69 15.36
C PRO A 249 26.96 13.70 15.07
N GLU A 250 27.24 14.77 14.33
CA GLU A 250 26.25 15.79 13.95
C GLU A 250 25.18 15.24 12.99
N THR A 251 25.48 14.11 12.29
CA THR A 251 24.47 13.37 11.51
C THR A 251 23.29 12.96 12.39
N TYR A 252 23.57 12.43 13.57
CA TYR A 252 22.54 11.95 14.51
C TYR A 252 21.81 13.10 15.19
N GLU A 253 22.50 14.20 15.53
CA GLU A 253 21.86 15.39 16.08
C GLU A 253 20.80 15.93 15.12
N LEU A 254 21.13 16.02 13.83
CA LEU A 254 20.18 16.48 12.82
C LEU A 254 19.05 15.47 12.60
N GLN A 255 19.37 14.18 12.40
CA GLN A 255 18.34 13.17 12.15
C GLN A 255 17.37 13.03 13.33
N PHE A 256 17.87 13.06 14.56
CA PHE A 256 17.05 12.92 15.76
C PHE A 256 16.12 14.12 15.97
N ASP A 257 16.54 15.32 15.59
CA ASP A 257 15.67 16.49 15.58
C ASP A 257 14.46 16.27 14.64
N LEU A 258 14.71 15.76 13.42
CA LEU A 258 13.64 15.46 12.45
C LEU A 258 12.73 14.32 12.93
N TYR A 259 13.31 13.29 13.54
CA TYR A 259 12.53 12.18 14.07
C TYR A 259 11.62 12.62 15.23
N LEU A 260 12.08 13.52 16.10
CA LEU A 260 11.26 14.07 17.19
C LEU A 260 10.04 14.82 16.64
N ASP A 261 10.26 15.72 15.69
CA ASP A 261 9.16 16.45 15.06
C ASP A 261 8.16 15.51 14.35
N ALA A 262 8.67 14.45 13.69
CA ALA A 262 7.83 13.45 13.02
C ALA A 262 7.05 12.58 14.01
N ILE A 263 7.65 12.23 15.15
CA ILE A 263 6.98 11.50 16.24
C ILE A 263 5.89 12.37 16.88
N GLU A 264 6.15 13.67 17.11
CA GLU A 264 5.16 14.64 17.60
C GLU A 264 3.98 14.77 16.64
N ALA A 265 4.26 14.85 15.32
CA ALA A 265 3.25 14.91 14.26
C ALA A 265 2.36 13.66 14.18
N THR A 266 2.82 12.51 14.70
CA THR A 266 2.12 11.23 14.64
C THR A 266 1.98 10.57 16.03
N PRO A 267 1.19 11.18 16.95
CA PRO A 267 1.17 10.83 18.37
C PRO A 267 0.70 9.39 18.64
N HIS A 268 -0.10 8.80 17.76
CA HIS A 268 -0.59 7.43 17.89
C HIS A 268 0.29 6.40 17.19
N GLY A 269 1.37 6.82 16.54
CA GLY A 269 2.29 5.94 15.83
C GLY A 269 2.92 4.88 16.72
N LYS A 270 2.97 3.65 16.24
CA LYS A 270 3.68 2.54 16.86
C LYS A 270 5.10 2.39 16.32
N TYR A 271 5.27 2.74 15.06
CA TYR A 271 6.51 2.55 14.32
C TYR A 271 7.17 3.89 13.98
N LEU A 272 8.49 3.84 13.77
CA LEU A 272 9.27 4.86 13.08
C LEU A 272 10.01 4.17 11.93
N HIS A 273 9.64 4.46 10.70
CA HIS A 273 10.37 3.92 9.56
C HIS A 273 11.56 4.83 9.26
N ILE A 274 12.75 4.27 9.32
CA ILE A 274 14.03 4.99 9.26
C ILE A 274 14.69 4.94 7.88
N GLY A 275 14.05 4.33 6.87
CA GLY A 275 14.61 4.17 5.53
C GLY A 275 15.78 3.21 5.49
N GLY A 276 16.93 3.65 4.95
CA GLY A 276 18.18 2.92 4.96
C GLY A 276 18.47 2.10 3.71
N ASP A 277 17.64 2.24 2.67
CA ASP A 277 17.76 1.57 1.39
C ASP A 277 18.73 2.26 0.42
N GLU A 278 19.17 1.50 -0.59
CA GLU A 278 19.91 1.95 -1.78
C GLU A 278 21.14 2.86 -1.51
N VAL A 279 21.81 2.66 -0.38
CA VAL A 279 22.92 3.48 0.06
C VAL A 279 24.27 2.76 -0.06
N HIS A 280 25.21 3.36 -0.77
CA HIS A 280 26.60 2.93 -0.84
C HIS A 280 27.50 3.93 -0.15
N LEU A 281 28.18 3.48 0.89
CA LEU A 281 29.04 4.29 1.75
C LEU A 281 30.52 4.17 1.35
N VAL A 282 31.29 5.19 1.64
CA VAL A 282 32.75 5.10 1.52
C VAL A 282 33.31 4.36 2.72
N GLU A 283 33.99 3.25 2.46
CA GLU A 283 34.72 2.54 3.53
C GLU A 283 35.77 3.46 4.17
N ARG A 284 35.76 3.52 5.49
CA ARG A 284 36.66 4.38 6.27
C ARG A 284 36.93 3.83 7.66
N ASP A 285 38.04 4.24 8.25
CA ASP A 285 38.46 3.80 9.60
C ASP A 285 38.51 2.26 9.73
N ASN A 286 38.95 1.58 8.67
CA ASN A 286 38.98 0.12 8.54
C ASN A 286 37.62 -0.56 8.74
N LYS A 287 36.52 0.13 8.44
CA LYS A 287 35.15 -0.40 8.47
C LYS A 287 34.60 -0.59 7.07
N THR A 288 34.00 -1.75 6.86
CA THR A 288 33.27 -2.08 5.64
C THR A 288 31.94 -1.30 5.54
N GLU A 289 31.35 -1.24 4.36
CA GLU A 289 30.01 -0.63 4.16
C GLU A 289 28.97 -1.25 5.09
N LEU A 290 28.98 -2.58 5.26
CA LEU A 290 28.06 -3.27 6.17
C LEU A 290 28.25 -2.82 7.63
N GLU A 291 29.50 -2.71 8.09
CA GLU A 291 29.76 -2.23 9.45
C GLU A 291 29.31 -0.79 9.66
N LEU A 292 29.54 0.08 8.68
CA LEU A 292 29.08 1.47 8.71
C LEU A 292 27.54 1.56 8.72
N ASN A 293 26.87 0.74 7.93
CA ASN A 293 25.41 0.63 7.92
C ASN A 293 24.87 0.18 9.30
N LEU A 294 25.46 -0.88 9.88
CA LEU A 294 25.05 -1.39 11.20
C LEU A 294 25.34 -0.42 12.35
N ILE A 295 26.42 0.38 12.27
CA ILE A 295 26.70 1.44 13.26
C ILE A 295 25.57 2.48 13.25
N TRP A 296 25.17 2.94 12.06
CA TRP A 296 24.05 3.85 11.93
C TRP A 296 22.74 3.21 12.45
N LEU A 297 22.44 2.00 11.97
CA LEU A 297 21.21 1.29 12.31
C LEU A 297 21.04 1.13 13.84
N ASN A 298 22.10 0.71 14.54
CA ASN A 298 22.03 0.58 16.00
C ASN A 298 21.70 1.90 16.69
N LYS A 299 22.36 3.00 16.31
CA LYS A 299 22.12 4.33 16.93
C LYS A 299 20.70 4.83 16.72
N VAL A 300 20.14 4.65 15.51
CA VAL A 300 18.76 5.08 15.24
C VAL A 300 17.73 4.13 15.88
N CYS A 301 18.03 2.84 16.01
CA CYS A 301 17.18 1.90 16.72
C CYS A 301 17.14 2.17 18.23
N GLU A 302 18.28 2.48 18.85
CA GLU A 302 18.34 2.92 20.25
C GLU A 302 17.54 4.22 20.49
N PHE A 303 17.61 5.16 19.55
CA PHE A 303 16.81 6.38 19.61
C PHE A 303 15.31 6.08 19.52
N ALA A 304 14.88 5.27 18.55
CA ALA A 304 13.47 4.92 18.35
C ALA A 304 12.89 4.23 19.60
N GLU A 305 13.62 3.27 20.18
CA GLU A 305 13.24 2.57 21.40
C GLU A 305 13.06 3.54 22.59
N LYS A 306 14.00 4.46 22.77
CA LYS A 306 13.92 5.50 23.81
C LYS A 306 12.67 6.37 23.69
N HIS A 307 12.14 6.52 22.48
CA HIS A 307 10.93 7.29 22.18
C HIS A 307 9.71 6.40 21.95
N GLU A 308 9.72 5.17 22.46
CA GLU A 308 8.60 4.21 22.41
C GLU A 308 8.12 3.91 20.99
N ARG A 309 9.06 3.89 20.01
CA ARG A 309 8.79 3.51 18.63
C ARG A 309 9.56 2.24 18.26
N ILE A 310 8.92 1.38 17.49
CA ILE A 310 9.57 0.23 16.87
C ILE A 310 10.16 0.70 15.55
N PRO A 311 11.51 0.65 15.36
CA PRO A 311 12.11 1.05 14.09
C PRO A 311 11.79 0.07 12.97
N ILE A 312 11.47 0.57 11.79
CA ILE A 312 11.37 -0.21 10.55
C ILE A 312 12.53 0.20 9.63
N PHE A 313 13.18 -0.76 9.04
CA PHE A 313 14.36 -0.58 8.20
C PHE A 313 14.21 -1.36 6.89
N TRP A 314 14.53 -0.73 5.74
CA TRP A 314 14.59 -1.44 4.46
C TRP A 314 15.79 -2.38 4.45
N ASP A 315 15.59 -3.67 4.22
CA ASP A 315 16.57 -4.72 4.47
C ASP A 315 17.58 -4.99 3.34
N ASP A 316 17.53 -4.25 2.24
CA ASP A 316 18.29 -4.55 1.03
C ASP A 316 19.81 -4.41 1.20
N MET A 317 20.28 -3.41 1.95
CA MET A 317 21.71 -3.11 2.03
C MET A 317 22.53 -4.20 2.73
N PRO A 318 22.15 -4.73 3.91
CA PRO A 318 22.86 -5.88 4.48
C PRO A 318 22.95 -7.08 3.52
N LEU A 319 21.88 -7.39 2.82
CA LEU A 319 21.83 -8.50 1.86
C LEU A 319 22.67 -8.23 0.60
N LYS A 320 22.72 -6.98 0.13
CA LYS A 320 23.59 -6.55 -0.98
C LYS A 320 25.06 -6.68 -0.60
N HIS A 321 25.45 -6.16 0.56
CA HIS A 321 26.83 -6.22 1.05
C HIS A 321 27.29 -7.66 1.31
N ALA A 322 26.37 -8.52 1.72
CA ALA A 322 26.67 -9.93 1.88
C ALA A 322 26.76 -10.72 0.56
N GLY A 323 26.22 -10.21 -0.53
CA GLY A 323 26.19 -10.88 -1.84
C GLY A 323 25.08 -11.91 -2.01
N VAL A 324 24.00 -11.81 -1.24
CA VAL A 324 22.82 -12.71 -1.28
C VAL A 324 21.55 -12.04 -1.85
N TYR A 325 21.61 -10.77 -2.23
CA TYR A 325 20.46 -9.97 -2.66
C TYR A 325 19.93 -10.36 -4.05
N ASN A 326 20.80 -10.52 -5.06
CA ASN A 326 20.38 -10.70 -6.45
C ASN A 326 19.47 -11.93 -6.70
N PRO A 327 19.68 -13.09 -6.06
CA PRO A 327 18.82 -14.26 -6.26
C PRO A 327 17.35 -14.05 -5.91
N MET A 328 17.00 -13.00 -5.20
CA MET A 328 15.63 -12.71 -4.78
C MET A 328 14.72 -12.24 -5.91
N PHE A 329 15.29 -11.76 -7.02
CA PHE A 329 14.55 -11.19 -8.13
C PHE A 329 14.55 -12.07 -9.39
N ASP A 330 15.28 -13.19 -9.39
CA ASP A 330 15.43 -14.06 -10.56
C ASP A 330 14.70 -15.39 -10.35
N ASP A 331 13.56 -15.55 -11.01
CA ASP A 331 12.76 -16.77 -11.00
C ASP A 331 13.32 -17.88 -11.89
N LYS A 332 14.38 -17.60 -12.65
CA LYS A 332 15.04 -18.58 -13.53
C LYS A 332 16.21 -19.29 -12.84
N ILE A 333 16.71 -18.71 -11.77
CA ILE A 333 17.76 -19.32 -10.98
C ILE A 333 17.19 -20.51 -10.20
N SER A 334 17.84 -21.67 -10.25
CA SER A 334 17.38 -22.85 -9.54
C SER A 334 17.55 -22.72 -8.04
N GLU A 335 16.71 -23.39 -7.25
CA GLU A 335 16.85 -23.46 -5.77
C GLU A 335 18.26 -23.87 -5.35
N LYS A 336 18.84 -24.84 -6.05
CA LYS A 336 20.21 -25.30 -5.79
C LYS A 336 21.25 -24.20 -5.97
N GLU A 337 21.14 -23.40 -7.02
CA GLU A 337 22.04 -22.25 -7.25
C GLU A 337 21.85 -21.17 -6.19
N VAL A 338 20.61 -20.90 -5.78
CA VAL A 338 20.34 -20.00 -4.64
C VAL A 338 21.01 -20.51 -3.38
N ASP A 339 20.87 -21.81 -3.07
CA ASP A 339 21.53 -22.43 -1.91
C ASP A 339 23.04 -22.35 -1.98
N GLU A 340 23.64 -22.56 -3.14
CA GLU A 340 25.08 -22.43 -3.34
C GLU A 340 25.57 -21.00 -3.08
N ILE A 341 24.81 -19.98 -3.55
CA ILE A 341 25.11 -18.56 -3.28
C ILE A 341 25.01 -18.26 -1.79
N TRP A 342 23.95 -18.68 -1.12
CA TRP A 342 23.76 -18.48 0.30
C TRP A 342 24.85 -19.18 1.13
N ASN A 343 25.10 -20.47 0.89
CA ASN A 343 26.13 -21.25 1.59
C ASN A 343 27.53 -20.63 1.49
N LYS A 344 27.82 -19.95 0.36
CA LYS A 344 29.10 -19.26 0.16
C LYS A 344 29.17 -17.92 0.90
N ASN A 345 28.06 -17.18 0.95
CA ASN A 345 28.05 -15.75 1.29
C ASN A 345 27.41 -15.45 2.66
N GLU A 346 26.60 -16.35 3.22
CA GLU A 346 25.92 -16.18 4.52
C GLU A 346 26.88 -15.82 5.64
N ILE A 347 28.11 -16.33 5.59
CA ILE A 347 29.15 -16.01 6.56
C ILE A 347 29.41 -14.51 6.70
N ASN A 348 29.21 -13.74 5.62
CA ASN A 348 29.36 -12.29 5.62
C ASN A 348 28.31 -11.60 6.52
N LEU A 349 27.11 -12.17 6.64
CA LEU A 349 26.08 -11.72 7.59
C LEU A 349 26.34 -12.26 8.99
N MET A 350 26.66 -13.56 9.10
CA MET A 350 26.83 -14.24 10.38
C MET A 350 28.00 -13.67 11.20
N ASN A 351 29.04 -13.16 10.55
CA ASN A 351 30.15 -12.46 11.24
C ASN A 351 29.70 -11.19 11.98
N PHE A 352 28.53 -10.65 11.64
CA PHE A 352 27.97 -9.43 12.23
C PHE A 352 26.61 -9.65 12.90
N ILE A 353 26.13 -10.88 13.03
CA ILE A 353 24.78 -11.18 13.51
C ILE A 353 24.46 -10.53 14.88
N GLU A 354 25.44 -10.48 15.78
CA GLU A 354 25.29 -9.84 17.10
C GLU A 354 25.15 -8.30 17.02
N LYS A 355 25.45 -7.71 15.84
CA LYS A 355 25.30 -6.26 15.59
C LYS A 355 23.97 -5.90 14.92
N PHE A 356 23.18 -6.90 14.53
CA PHE A 356 21.84 -6.65 13.98
C PHE A 356 20.88 -6.31 15.13
N PRO A 357 20.25 -5.12 15.15
CA PRO A 357 19.30 -4.76 16.20
C PRO A 357 18.10 -5.71 16.22
N LYS A 358 17.81 -6.29 17.39
CA LYS A 358 16.68 -7.22 17.57
C LYS A 358 15.35 -6.51 17.79
N ASN A 359 15.37 -5.22 18.11
CA ASN A 359 14.21 -4.36 18.30
C ASN A 359 13.73 -3.68 16.98
N ALA A 360 14.30 -4.05 15.82
CA ALA A 360 13.96 -3.52 14.52
C ALA A 360 13.12 -4.50 13.69
N VAL A 361 12.26 -3.96 12.83
CA VAL A 361 11.58 -4.70 11.76
C VAL A 361 12.38 -4.56 10.48
N TYR A 362 12.85 -5.67 9.95
CA TYR A 362 13.55 -5.77 8.67
C TYR A 362 12.51 -5.90 7.57
N MET A 363 12.29 -4.83 6.80
CA MET A 363 11.24 -4.81 5.79
C MET A 363 11.77 -5.29 4.46
N ARG A 364 11.41 -6.54 4.09
CA ARG A 364 11.79 -7.18 2.84
C ARG A 364 10.93 -6.66 1.69
N TRP A 365 11.48 -5.83 0.83
CA TRP A 365 10.77 -5.36 -0.36
C TRP A 365 11.09 -6.16 -1.61
N ASN A 366 10.05 -6.52 -2.37
CA ASN A 366 10.15 -7.13 -3.69
C ASN A 366 8.92 -6.78 -4.54
N TYR A 367 9.12 -6.04 -5.61
CA TYR A 367 8.07 -5.50 -6.45
C TYR A 367 7.83 -6.30 -7.73
N GLN A 368 8.50 -7.45 -7.92
CA GLN A 368 8.41 -8.23 -9.14
C GLN A 368 8.08 -9.70 -8.91
N LYS A 369 8.85 -10.37 -8.05
CA LYS A 369 8.85 -11.82 -7.87
C LYS A 369 8.95 -12.16 -6.39
N SER A 370 7.90 -11.85 -5.64
CA SER A 370 7.87 -12.02 -4.19
C SER A 370 7.91 -13.48 -3.73
N ASP A 371 7.49 -14.41 -4.59
CA ASP A 371 7.43 -15.86 -4.35
C ASP A 371 8.65 -16.64 -4.85
N THR A 372 9.71 -15.97 -5.31
CA THR A 372 10.95 -16.65 -5.66
C THR A 372 11.57 -17.31 -4.44
N TYR A 373 12.20 -18.47 -4.65
CA TYR A 373 12.89 -19.19 -3.57
C TYR A 373 13.93 -18.30 -2.88
N GLY A 374 14.67 -17.48 -3.62
CA GLY A 374 15.65 -16.56 -3.05
C GLY A 374 15.03 -15.48 -2.15
N ASN A 375 13.85 -14.95 -2.50
CA ASN A 375 13.14 -13.99 -1.66
C ASN A 375 12.62 -14.64 -0.36
N LEU A 376 12.02 -15.83 -0.49
CA LEU A 376 11.52 -16.60 0.65
C LEU A 376 12.66 -17.00 1.59
N LYS A 377 13.82 -17.40 1.05
CA LYS A 377 15.00 -17.76 1.82
C LYS A 377 15.58 -16.57 2.59
N ALA A 378 15.55 -15.36 2.01
CA ALA A 378 15.97 -14.15 2.72
C ALA A 378 15.07 -13.87 3.93
N MET A 379 13.75 -14.00 3.78
CA MET A 379 12.81 -13.84 4.90
C MET A 379 13.04 -14.92 5.98
N ASP A 380 13.25 -16.18 5.57
CA ASP A 380 13.57 -17.27 6.50
C ASP A 380 14.87 -17.02 7.26
N TRP A 381 15.88 -16.43 6.60
CA TRP A 381 17.14 -16.10 7.26
C TRP A 381 16.94 -15.13 8.43
N TYR A 382 16.15 -14.05 8.23
CA TYR A 382 15.82 -13.12 9.32
C TYR A 382 15.08 -13.83 10.46
N SER A 383 14.01 -14.54 10.14
CA SER A 383 13.19 -15.25 11.14
C SER A 383 14.00 -16.30 11.91
N ASN A 384 14.88 -17.06 11.23
CA ASN A 384 15.72 -18.08 11.86
C ASN A 384 16.81 -17.49 12.79
N ASN A 385 17.15 -16.21 12.61
CA ASN A 385 18.08 -15.48 13.47
C ASN A 385 17.37 -14.59 14.51
N GLU A 386 16.08 -14.85 14.77
CA GLU A 386 15.26 -14.11 15.75
C GLU A 386 15.14 -12.60 15.41
N LEU A 387 15.18 -12.25 14.14
CA LEU A 387 14.98 -10.90 13.63
C LEU A 387 13.57 -10.78 13.07
N THR A 388 12.84 -9.75 13.47
CA THR A 388 11.48 -9.53 12.98
C THR A 388 11.51 -9.09 11.52
N VAL A 389 10.78 -9.79 10.65
CA VAL A 389 10.70 -9.48 9.23
C VAL A 389 9.25 -9.22 8.81
N MET A 390 9.07 -8.21 7.96
CA MET A 390 7.81 -7.93 7.27
C MET A 390 8.05 -7.80 5.77
N GLY A 391 7.03 -8.07 4.97
CA GLY A 391 7.06 -7.88 3.52
C GLY A 391 6.69 -6.47 3.11
N ALA A 392 7.13 -6.07 1.90
CA ALA A 392 6.65 -4.87 1.22
C ALA A 392 6.47 -5.15 -0.28
N THR A 393 5.24 -4.98 -0.77
CA THR A 393 4.85 -5.15 -2.17
C THR A 393 4.47 -3.82 -2.80
N ALA A 394 4.29 -3.80 -4.13
CA ALA A 394 4.13 -2.56 -4.88
C ALA A 394 2.72 -2.31 -5.41
N GLY A 395 2.25 -1.08 -5.24
CA GLY A 395 1.11 -0.52 -5.98
C GLY A 395 1.48 0.69 -6.85
N GLN A 396 2.77 1.00 -7.00
CA GLN A 396 3.29 2.21 -7.66
C GLN A 396 3.19 2.23 -9.19
N THR A 397 3.54 3.37 -9.75
CA THR A 397 3.42 3.70 -11.18
C THR A 397 4.55 3.15 -12.05
N ARG A 398 5.80 3.24 -11.64
CA ARG A 398 6.97 2.83 -12.43
C ARG A 398 6.98 3.32 -13.89
N TRP A 399 7.33 4.57 -14.13
CA TRP A 399 7.62 5.15 -15.44
C TRP A 399 6.45 5.31 -16.43
N THR A 400 5.23 4.97 -16.04
CA THR A 400 4.07 4.99 -16.95
C THR A 400 2.99 6.01 -16.61
N LEU A 401 3.24 6.91 -15.67
CA LEU A 401 2.25 7.89 -15.14
C LEU A 401 0.99 7.23 -14.54
N MET A 402 0.97 5.92 -14.46
CA MET A 402 -0.13 5.13 -13.91
C MET A 402 0.36 3.87 -13.22
N PRO A 403 -0.30 3.44 -12.13
CA PRO A 403 -0.01 2.18 -11.48
C PRO A 403 -0.10 1.00 -12.44
N GLN A 404 0.91 0.12 -12.42
CA GLN A 404 0.97 -1.04 -13.29
C GLN A 404 0.16 -2.21 -12.72
N ASN A 405 -1.17 -2.04 -12.61
CA ASN A 405 -2.05 -3.00 -11.96
C ASN A 405 -2.02 -4.41 -12.58
N GLN A 406 -1.63 -4.55 -13.86
CA GLN A 406 -1.49 -5.86 -14.50
C GLN A 406 -0.37 -6.70 -13.87
N SER A 407 0.72 -6.06 -13.43
CA SER A 407 1.82 -6.72 -12.72
C SER A 407 1.69 -6.61 -11.21
N ASN A 408 1.24 -5.47 -10.69
CA ASN A 408 1.18 -5.22 -9.25
C ASN A 408 0.15 -6.12 -8.55
N ILE A 409 -1.06 -6.27 -9.09
CA ILE A 409 -2.10 -7.09 -8.44
C ILE A 409 -1.69 -8.57 -8.26
N PRO A 410 -1.10 -9.25 -9.26
CA PRO A 410 -0.54 -10.58 -9.05
C PRO A 410 0.54 -10.64 -7.97
N GLN A 411 1.42 -9.64 -7.90
CA GLN A 411 2.48 -9.59 -6.90
C GLN A 411 1.94 -9.30 -5.49
N ILE A 412 0.96 -8.41 -5.37
CA ILE A 412 0.24 -8.17 -4.10
C ILE A 412 -0.36 -9.48 -3.58
N LYS A 413 -1.07 -10.22 -4.44
CA LYS A 413 -1.66 -11.51 -4.09
C LYS A 413 -0.61 -12.54 -3.68
N SER A 414 0.46 -12.66 -4.44
CA SER A 414 1.55 -13.61 -4.19
C SER A 414 2.26 -13.30 -2.87
N PHE A 415 2.60 -12.01 -2.63
CA PHE A 415 3.28 -11.64 -1.40
C PHE A 415 2.38 -11.76 -0.16
N ALA A 416 1.10 -11.43 -0.27
CA ALA A 416 0.15 -11.65 0.81
C ALA A 416 0.07 -13.13 1.19
N SER A 417 -0.02 -14.03 0.19
CA SER A 417 0.02 -15.48 0.42
C SER A 417 1.30 -15.91 1.13
N SER A 418 2.47 -15.51 0.62
CA SER A 418 3.76 -15.84 1.23
C SER A 418 3.89 -15.29 2.66
N SER A 419 3.37 -14.09 2.92
CA SER A 419 3.38 -13.49 4.26
C SER A 419 2.52 -14.29 5.25
N VAL A 420 1.35 -14.75 4.83
CA VAL A 420 0.48 -15.63 5.65
C VAL A 420 1.15 -16.98 5.90
N ASP A 421 1.69 -17.62 4.86
CA ASP A 421 2.35 -18.94 4.96
C ASP A 421 3.57 -18.89 5.89
N LYS A 422 4.31 -17.80 5.86
CA LYS A 422 5.48 -17.57 6.74
C LYS A 422 5.14 -16.95 8.09
N LYS A 423 3.85 -16.69 8.36
CA LYS A 423 3.36 -16.09 9.62
C LYS A 423 4.03 -14.76 9.95
N LEU A 424 4.22 -13.92 8.95
CA LEU A 424 4.72 -12.57 9.15
C LEU A 424 3.64 -11.71 9.84
N ASP A 425 4.06 -10.75 10.66
CA ASP A 425 3.16 -9.85 11.40
C ASP A 425 2.37 -8.92 10.47
N GLY A 426 2.87 -8.67 9.25
CA GLY A 426 2.21 -7.78 8.30
C GLY A 426 2.87 -7.71 6.93
N LEU A 427 2.23 -6.93 6.07
CA LEU A 427 2.68 -6.62 4.71
C LEU A 427 2.37 -5.17 4.40
N LEU A 428 3.35 -4.42 3.90
CA LEU A 428 3.19 -3.04 3.43
C LEU A 428 2.86 -3.01 1.93
N LEU A 429 1.91 -2.17 1.54
CA LEU A 429 1.74 -1.77 0.14
C LEU A 429 2.49 -0.47 -0.11
N THR A 430 3.59 -0.49 -0.85
CA THR A 430 4.28 0.73 -1.25
C THR A 430 3.56 1.44 -2.39
N LEU A 431 3.44 2.76 -2.27
CA LEU A 431 2.84 3.65 -3.27
C LEU A 431 3.84 4.76 -3.60
N TRP A 432 5.03 4.36 -4.12
CA TRP A 432 6.06 5.30 -4.55
C TRP A 432 5.50 6.25 -5.62
N ASP A 433 5.57 7.53 -5.33
CA ASP A 433 4.97 8.57 -6.15
C ASP A 433 5.98 9.19 -7.13
N ASP A 434 6.76 8.34 -7.79
CA ASP A 434 7.82 8.81 -8.70
C ASP A 434 7.28 9.51 -9.96
N ASP A 435 6.15 9.06 -10.47
CA ASP A 435 5.58 9.54 -11.74
C ASP A 435 4.04 9.60 -11.76
N SER A 436 3.36 9.48 -10.62
CA SER A 436 1.89 9.56 -10.54
C SER A 436 1.40 11.01 -10.58
N PRO A 437 0.37 11.34 -11.35
CA PRO A 437 -0.26 12.65 -11.30
C PRO A 437 -1.09 12.89 -10.04
N HIS A 438 -1.62 11.83 -9.37
CA HIS A 438 -2.34 11.91 -8.11
C HIS A 438 -2.74 10.53 -7.54
N PHE A 439 -3.05 10.50 -6.23
CA PHE A 439 -3.31 9.26 -5.48
C PHE A 439 -4.57 8.47 -5.88
N GLU A 440 -5.55 9.08 -6.55
CA GLU A 440 -6.75 8.37 -7.00
C GLU A 440 -6.45 7.15 -7.89
N LEU A 441 -5.34 7.20 -8.62
CA LEU A 441 -4.90 6.10 -9.48
C LEU A 441 -4.52 4.83 -8.70
N TYR A 442 -4.14 4.97 -7.45
CA TYR A 442 -3.75 3.83 -6.60
C TYR A 442 -4.91 3.02 -6.04
N LYS A 443 -6.15 3.54 -6.10
CA LYS A 443 -7.33 2.91 -5.45
C LYS A 443 -7.54 1.45 -5.81
N ARG A 444 -7.25 1.04 -7.05
CA ARG A 444 -7.37 -0.37 -7.44
C ARG A 444 -6.30 -1.25 -6.79
N GLY A 445 -5.06 -0.79 -6.74
CA GLY A 445 -3.97 -1.47 -6.04
C GLY A 445 -4.24 -1.58 -4.54
N ILE A 446 -4.72 -0.50 -3.92
CA ILE A 446 -5.11 -0.48 -2.50
C ILE A 446 -6.25 -1.48 -2.22
N ALA A 447 -7.28 -1.51 -3.07
CA ALA A 447 -8.38 -2.48 -2.91
C ALA A 447 -7.92 -3.93 -3.09
N ALA A 448 -6.97 -4.20 -4.01
CA ALA A 448 -6.37 -5.52 -4.17
C ALA A 448 -5.57 -5.92 -2.92
N PHE A 449 -4.77 -4.99 -2.40
CA PHE A 449 -4.01 -5.21 -1.18
C PHE A 449 -4.93 -5.50 0.02
N ALA A 450 -5.97 -4.71 0.20
CA ALA A 450 -6.98 -4.92 1.22
C ALA A 450 -7.61 -6.32 1.11
N GLN A 451 -8.00 -6.71 -0.12
CA GLN A 451 -8.59 -8.02 -0.39
C GLN A 451 -7.67 -9.16 0.06
N TYR A 452 -6.40 -9.14 -0.37
CA TYR A 452 -5.51 -10.28 -0.15
C TYR A 452 -4.82 -10.27 1.21
N SER A 453 -4.66 -9.12 1.85
CA SER A 453 -4.11 -9.03 3.21
C SER A 453 -5.15 -9.32 4.30
N TRP A 454 -6.44 -9.05 4.03
CA TRP A 454 -7.54 -9.39 4.93
C TRP A 454 -8.05 -10.81 4.71
N SER A 455 -8.53 -11.14 3.50
CA SER A 455 -9.24 -12.39 3.20
C SER A 455 -8.32 -13.52 2.70
N GLY A 456 -7.00 -13.29 2.64
CA GLY A 456 -6.04 -14.27 2.12
C GLY A 456 -6.19 -14.52 0.62
N ASN A 457 -5.79 -15.71 0.16
CA ASN A 457 -5.61 -16.03 -1.26
C ASN A 457 -6.86 -16.59 -1.95
N SER A 458 -8.05 -16.52 -1.36
CA SER A 458 -9.26 -17.23 -1.84
C SER A 458 -9.82 -16.68 -3.15
N LEU A 459 -9.78 -15.36 -3.39
CA LEU A 459 -10.40 -14.75 -4.57
C LEU A 459 -9.47 -14.76 -5.80
N PRO A 460 -9.91 -15.33 -6.97
CA PRO A 460 -9.18 -15.21 -8.23
C PRO A 460 -9.05 -13.75 -8.70
N ILE A 461 -7.91 -13.40 -9.30
CA ILE A 461 -7.64 -12.02 -9.76
C ILE A 461 -8.69 -11.51 -10.75
N LYS A 462 -9.17 -12.38 -11.65
CA LYS A 462 -10.22 -12.00 -12.62
C LYS A 462 -11.51 -11.60 -11.90
N GLU A 463 -11.90 -12.35 -10.87
CA GLU A 463 -13.10 -12.07 -10.07
C GLU A 463 -12.92 -10.82 -9.21
N PHE A 464 -11.73 -10.62 -8.61
CA PHE A 464 -11.42 -9.37 -7.91
C PHE A 464 -11.57 -8.14 -8.84
N LYS A 465 -11.01 -8.19 -10.06
CA LYS A 465 -11.11 -7.10 -11.04
C LYS A 465 -12.57 -6.79 -11.41
N LYS A 466 -13.37 -7.84 -11.65
CA LYS A 466 -14.82 -7.72 -11.90
C LYS A 466 -15.53 -7.06 -10.70
N LEU A 467 -15.27 -7.55 -9.49
CA LEU A 467 -15.84 -7.04 -8.26
C LEU A 467 -15.47 -5.55 -8.04
N PHE A 468 -14.21 -5.19 -8.27
CA PHE A 468 -13.76 -3.80 -8.19
C PHE A 468 -14.53 -2.89 -9.15
N ARG A 469 -14.73 -3.31 -10.41
CA ARG A 469 -15.50 -2.54 -11.39
C ARG A 469 -16.96 -2.36 -10.95
N ILE A 470 -17.61 -3.43 -10.50
CA ILE A 470 -19.00 -3.37 -10.03
C ILE A 470 -19.14 -2.40 -8.86
N LYS A 471 -18.24 -2.53 -7.86
CA LYS A 471 -18.30 -1.71 -6.65
C LYS A 471 -18.08 -0.23 -6.92
N ASN A 472 -17.14 0.10 -7.78
CA ASN A 472 -16.73 1.49 -8.00
C ASN A 472 -17.52 2.19 -9.12
N PHE A 473 -18.00 1.47 -10.12
CA PHE A 473 -18.63 2.07 -11.32
C PHE A 473 -20.10 1.67 -11.51
N GLY A 474 -20.55 0.61 -10.88
CA GLY A 474 -21.92 0.09 -10.98
C GLY A 474 -22.01 -1.32 -11.57
N SER A 475 -23.16 -1.99 -11.38
CA SER A 475 -23.36 -3.41 -11.71
C SER A 475 -23.13 -3.74 -13.19
N GLN A 476 -23.46 -2.83 -14.11
CA GLN A 476 -23.25 -3.00 -15.55
C GLN A 476 -21.76 -3.20 -15.91
N PHE A 477 -20.83 -2.68 -15.12
CA PHE A 477 -19.40 -2.83 -15.35
C PHE A 477 -18.84 -4.23 -15.00
N GLY A 478 -19.68 -5.09 -14.44
CA GLY A 478 -19.36 -6.51 -14.25
C GLY A 478 -19.25 -7.31 -15.55
N GLU A 479 -19.81 -6.82 -16.67
CA GLU A 479 -19.74 -7.48 -17.97
C GLU A 479 -18.32 -7.49 -18.54
N ASP A 480 -17.96 -8.56 -19.25
CA ASP A 480 -16.64 -8.75 -19.86
C ASP A 480 -16.32 -7.67 -20.93
N SER A 481 -17.34 -7.03 -21.52
CA SER A 481 -17.18 -5.90 -22.44
C SER A 481 -16.45 -4.70 -21.81
N PHE A 482 -16.50 -4.57 -20.48
CA PHE A 482 -15.80 -3.55 -19.71
C PHE A 482 -14.45 -3.96 -19.15
N ALA A 483 -14.00 -5.21 -19.39
CA ALA A 483 -12.73 -5.72 -18.86
C ALA A 483 -11.49 -4.92 -19.34
N PHE A 484 -11.59 -4.17 -20.45
CA PHE A 484 -10.52 -3.30 -20.92
C PHE A 484 -10.13 -2.19 -19.91
N ILE A 485 -11.06 -1.77 -19.03
CA ILE A 485 -10.80 -0.80 -17.95
C ILE A 485 -9.73 -1.33 -16.97
N ASP A 486 -9.57 -2.65 -16.88
CA ASP A 486 -8.60 -3.27 -15.98
C ASP A 486 -7.14 -3.16 -16.47
N SER A 487 -6.91 -2.56 -17.63
CA SER A 487 -5.59 -2.46 -18.25
C SER A 487 -5.34 -1.11 -18.93
N LEU A 488 -5.91 -0.04 -18.40
CA LEU A 488 -5.76 1.32 -18.96
C LEU A 488 -4.34 1.87 -18.84
N GLU A 489 -3.50 1.32 -17.96
CA GLU A 489 -2.07 1.64 -17.92
C GLU A 489 -1.31 1.26 -19.20
N LYS A 490 -1.79 0.27 -19.96
CA LYS A 490 -1.13 -0.16 -21.22
C LYS A 490 -1.11 0.94 -22.29
N PRO A 491 -2.25 1.56 -22.64
CA PRO A 491 -2.23 2.68 -23.59
C PRO A 491 -1.42 3.87 -23.09
N VAL A 492 -1.43 4.17 -21.79
CA VAL A 492 -0.60 5.24 -21.21
C VAL A 492 0.88 4.90 -21.36
N GLY A 493 1.32 3.68 -21.04
CA GLY A 493 2.69 3.22 -21.24
C GLY A 493 3.11 3.23 -22.71
N MET A 494 2.21 2.86 -23.64
CA MET A 494 2.47 2.96 -25.07
C MET A 494 2.74 4.40 -25.50
N TRP A 495 1.97 5.35 -24.98
CA TRP A 495 2.11 6.75 -25.30
C TRP A 495 3.36 7.39 -24.68
N LEU A 496 3.62 7.13 -23.41
CA LEU A 496 4.76 7.67 -22.67
C LEU A 496 6.09 7.30 -23.33
N ASN A 497 6.26 6.03 -23.69
CA ASN A 497 7.48 5.56 -24.37
C ASN A 497 7.68 6.12 -25.77
N MET A 498 6.70 6.84 -26.32
CA MET A 498 6.75 7.42 -27.67
C MET A 498 7.25 8.85 -27.71
N LEU A 499 6.99 9.62 -26.66
CA LEU A 499 7.19 11.07 -26.64
C LEU A 499 8.50 11.52 -25.99
N LEU A 500 9.03 10.67 -25.10
CA LEU A 500 10.23 11.00 -24.36
C LEU A 500 11.43 10.33 -25.02
N SER A 501 12.54 10.65 -25.12
CA SER A 501 13.79 10.22 -25.74
C SER A 501 13.81 8.80 -26.37
N GLU A 502 14.72 8.55 -27.29
CA GLU A 502 14.88 7.24 -27.97
C GLU A 502 14.90 6.03 -27.02
N ASN A 503 15.36 6.25 -25.80
CA ASN A 503 15.49 5.22 -24.76
C ASN A 503 14.56 5.42 -23.57
N GLY A 504 13.69 6.42 -23.57
CA GLY A 504 12.81 6.74 -22.45
C GLY A 504 13.55 7.11 -21.16
N TRP A 505 14.83 7.46 -21.22
CA TRP A 505 15.68 7.57 -20.05
C TRP A 505 15.98 9.03 -19.67
N ARG A 506 15.23 9.55 -18.70
CA ARG A 506 15.38 10.89 -18.12
C ARG A 506 16.79 11.22 -17.58
N PRO A 507 17.58 10.28 -16.97
CA PRO A 507 18.90 10.60 -16.44
C PRO A 507 19.88 11.16 -17.46
N GLY A 508 19.69 10.87 -18.75
CA GLY A 508 20.52 11.46 -19.82
C GLY A 508 20.25 12.95 -20.05
N LEU A 509 19.02 13.42 -19.78
CA LEU A 509 18.62 14.82 -19.96
C LEU A 509 19.03 15.70 -18.78
N SER A 510 18.99 15.19 -17.55
CA SER A 510 19.37 15.93 -16.34
C SER A 510 20.86 16.31 -16.31
N LYS A 511 21.70 15.63 -17.09
CA LYS A 511 23.13 15.94 -17.22
C LYS A 511 23.43 17.07 -18.20
N LYS A 512 22.43 17.55 -18.95
CA LYS A 512 22.58 18.64 -19.92
C LYS A 512 22.00 19.92 -19.35
N GLN A 513 22.80 21.00 -19.27
CA GLN A 513 22.36 22.30 -18.79
C GLN A 513 21.25 22.93 -19.66
N ASN A 514 21.30 22.69 -20.99
CA ASN A 514 20.31 23.18 -21.94
C ASN A 514 20.03 22.08 -22.97
N PRO A 515 19.16 21.10 -22.72
CA PRO A 515 18.82 20.07 -23.68
C PRO A 515 18.15 20.68 -24.92
N LEU A 516 18.64 20.32 -26.09
CA LEU A 516 17.98 20.68 -27.36
C LEU A 516 16.76 19.75 -27.55
N GLU A 517 15.79 20.18 -28.35
CA GLU A 517 14.60 19.38 -28.70
C GLU A 517 15.02 18.03 -29.35
N SER A 518 16.09 18.02 -30.15
CA SER A 518 16.68 16.79 -30.74
C SER A 518 17.27 15.80 -29.70
N ASP A 519 17.54 16.26 -28.49
CA ASP A 519 18.01 15.39 -27.40
C ASP A 519 16.83 14.67 -26.71
N ILE A 520 15.63 15.22 -26.87
CA ILE A 520 14.40 14.73 -26.28
C ILE A 520 13.64 13.84 -27.28
N ILE A 521 13.54 14.28 -28.52
CA ILE A 521 12.81 13.63 -29.60
C ILE A 521 13.72 13.50 -30.82
N ASP A 522 13.77 12.31 -31.43
CA ASP A 522 14.38 12.10 -32.73
C ASP A 522 13.54 12.76 -33.83
N LEU A 523 13.98 13.89 -34.33
CA LEU A 523 13.25 14.69 -35.33
C LEU A 523 13.37 14.13 -36.75
N PRO A 524 12.32 14.22 -37.59
CA PRO A 524 12.40 13.79 -38.96
C PRO A 524 13.34 14.66 -39.79
N ASN A 525 14.21 14.02 -40.58
CA ASN A 525 15.03 14.73 -41.58
C ASN A 525 14.18 15.01 -42.83
N LEU A 526 13.98 16.28 -43.19
CA LEU A 526 13.14 16.70 -44.30
C LEU A 526 13.64 16.24 -45.66
N ASP A 527 14.97 16.00 -45.79
CA ASP A 527 15.58 15.50 -47.01
C ASP A 527 15.43 13.99 -47.20
N LYS A 528 15.01 13.28 -46.14
CA LYS A 528 14.88 11.83 -46.11
C LYS A 528 13.41 11.42 -45.83
N LYS A 529 12.53 11.75 -46.77
CA LYS A 529 11.10 11.49 -46.64
C LYS A 529 10.78 10.03 -46.37
N GLY A 530 10.03 9.77 -45.32
CA GLY A 530 9.55 8.45 -44.92
C GLY A 530 10.51 7.60 -44.08
N GLU A 531 11.82 7.95 -43.98
CA GLU A 531 12.75 7.20 -43.14
C GLU A 531 12.37 7.25 -41.66
N TRP A 532 11.98 8.42 -41.16
CA TRP A 532 11.56 8.61 -39.78
C TRP A 532 10.30 7.78 -39.43
N SER A 533 9.29 7.83 -40.29
CA SER A 533 8.06 7.06 -40.10
C SER A 533 8.31 5.56 -40.12
N LYS A 534 9.24 5.09 -40.98
CA LYS A 534 9.63 3.66 -41.02
C LYS A 534 10.43 3.27 -39.77
N LYS A 535 11.38 4.11 -39.33
CA LYS A 535 12.16 3.90 -38.11
C LYS A 535 11.26 3.79 -36.88
N HIS A 536 10.21 4.61 -36.80
CA HIS A 536 9.32 4.72 -35.66
C HIS A 536 7.91 4.10 -35.89
N GLU A 537 7.78 3.18 -36.86
CA GLU A 537 6.49 2.58 -37.22
C GLU A 537 5.76 1.95 -36.01
N VAL A 538 6.49 1.21 -35.17
CA VAL A 538 5.93 0.59 -33.95
C VAL A 538 5.42 1.67 -32.99
N ARG A 539 6.19 2.73 -32.79
CA ARG A 539 5.80 3.87 -31.95
C ARG A 539 4.52 4.52 -32.46
N ILE A 540 4.47 4.87 -33.74
CA ILE A 540 3.30 5.50 -34.39
C ILE A 540 2.07 4.62 -34.24
N ASN A 541 2.18 3.32 -34.46
CA ASN A 541 1.07 2.39 -34.33
C ASN A 541 0.59 2.25 -32.87
N ASN A 542 1.51 2.26 -31.92
CA ASN A 542 1.16 2.26 -30.49
C ASN A 542 0.46 3.56 -30.09
N ALA A 543 0.93 4.72 -30.56
CA ALA A 543 0.27 6.01 -30.29
C ALA A 543 -1.17 6.05 -30.86
N LYS A 544 -1.38 5.54 -32.09
CA LYS A 544 -2.71 5.40 -32.69
C LYS A 544 -3.62 4.51 -31.85
N ARG A 545 -3.11 3.35 -31.40
CA ARG A 545 -3.87 2.43 -30.57
C ARG A 545 -4.20 3.04 -29.19
N SER A 546 -3.28 3.79 -28.60
CA SER A 546 -3.53 4.54 -27.36
C SER A 546 -4.68 5.54 -27.56
N LEU A 547 -4.65 6.33 -28.65
CA LEU A 547 -5.71 7.27 -28.99
C LEU A 547 -7.09 6.57 -29.17
N GLU A 548 -7.15 5.45 -29.87
CA GLU A 548 -8.38 4.67 -30.06
C GLU A 548 -8.99 4.23 -28.72
N ILE A 549 -8.17 3.80 -27.78
CA ILE A 549 -8.61 3.39 -26.44
C ILE A 549 -9.09 4.61 -25.64
N SER A 550 -8.36 5.72 -25.68
CA SER A 550 -8.76 6.96 -24.99
C SER A 550 -10.11 7.49 -25.49
N LEU A 551 -10.34 7.51 -26.81
CA LEU A 551 -11.63 7.90 -27.41
C LEU A 551 -12.78 6.95 -27.00
N LYS A 552 -12.49 5.66 -26.84
CA LYS A 552 -13.48 4.69 -26.34
C LYS A 552 -13.85 4.99 -24.88
N VAL A 553 -12.87 5.28 -24.03
CA VAL A 553 -13.10 5.65 -22.61
C VAL A 553 -13.90 6.94 -22.52
N GLU A 554 -13.54 7.97 -23.30
CA GLU A 554 -14.27 9.24 -23.38
C GLU A 554 -15.73 9.02 -23.78
N THR A 555 -15.99 8.21 -24.81
CA THR A 555 -17.37 7.87 -25.25
C THR A 555 -18.17 7.23 -24.12
N ILE A 556 -17.56 6.29 -23.36
CA ILE A 556 -18.22 5.63 -22.22
C ILE A 556 -18.53 6.65 -21.13
N ILE A 557 -17.59 7.50 -20.77
CA ILE A 557 -17.77 8.53 -19.73
C ILE A 557 -18.89 9.49 -20.13
N ASN A 558 -18.89 9.98 -21.36
CA ASN A 558 -19.92 10.88 -21.85
C ASN A 558 -21.32 10.24 -21.82
N ASN A 559 -21.43 8.95 -22.12
CA ASN A 559 -22.69 8.22 -22.01
C ASN A 559 -23.12 8.01 -20.55
N LEU A 560 -22.17 7.86 -19.63
CA LEU A 560 -22.43 7.62 -18.20
C LEU A 560 -22.74 8.90 -17.43
N ILE A 561 -22.26 10.07 -17.87
CA ILE A 561 -22.64 11.39 -17.29
C ILE A 561 -24.16 11.58 -17.32
N GLN A 562 -24.85 10.96 -18.27
CA GLN A 562 -26.32 10.99 -18.40
C GLN A 562 -27.01 9.92 -17.54
N SER A 563 -26.28 8.98 -16.94
CA SER A 563 -26.80 7.96 -16.03
C SER A 563 -26.26 8.23 -14.60
N GLU A 564 -27.03 7.90 -13.57
CA GLU A 564 -26.66 8.08 -12.16
C GLU A 564 -25.52 7.13 -11.71
N SER A 565 -24.43 7.04 -12.46
CA SER A 565 -23.32 6.12 -12.20
C SER A 565 -22.41 6.65 -11.10
N LYS A 566 -21.98 5.75 -10.18
CA LYS A 566 -21.02 6.04 -9.11
C LYS A 566 -19.61 6.30 -9.71
N ASN A 567 -18.84 7.16 -9.06
CA ASN A 567 -17.38 7.34 -9.30
C ASN A 567 -16.94 7.62 -10.75
N LEU A 568 -17.70 8.39 -11.51
CA LEU A 568 -17.27 8.88 -12.83
C LEU A 568 -15.92 9.59 -12.77
N TYR A 569 -15.62 10.23 -11.64
CA TYR A 569 -14.35 10.90 -11.40
C TYR A 569 -13.15 9.96 -11.56
N LEU A 570 -13.20 8.75 -10.97
CA LEU A 570 -12.10 7.78 -11.10
C LEU A 570 -11.87 7.34 -12.56
N LEU A 571 -12.92 7.28 -13.40
CA LEU A 571 -12.76 7.01 -14.84
C LEU A 571 -12.25 8.24 -15.60
N SER A 572 -12.66 9.46 -15.22
CA SER A 572 -12.22 10.69 -15.89
C SER A 572 -10.73 10.98 -15.69
N VAL A 573 -10.13 10.43 -14.63
CA VAL A 573 -8.68 10.53 -14.39
C VAL A 573 -7.86 9.86 -15.50
N PHE A 574 -8.42 8.89 -16.21
CA PHE A 574 -7.74 8.21 -17.31
C PHE A 574 -7.79 8.99 -18.62
N LEU A 575 -8.55 10.06 -18.69
CA LEU A 575 -8.64 10.94 -19.87
C LEU A 575 -7.65 12.09 -19.78
#